data_a4dadcfc017c666359fd77d4916fb9cc
#
_entry.id   a4dadcfc017c666359fd77d4916fb9cc
#
_cell.length_a   1.000
_cell.length_b   1.000
_cell.length_c   1.000
_cell.angle_alpha   90.00
_cell.angle_beta   90.00
_cell.angle_gamma   90.00
#
_symmetry.space_group_name_H-M   'P 1'
#
loop_
_entity.id
_entity.type
_entity.pdbx_description
1 polymer ?
#
loop_
_entity_poly.entity_id
_entity_poly.type
_entity_poly.pdbx_seq_one_letter_code
_entity_poly.pdbx_strand_id
1 'polypeptide(L)'
;MKKDLGYQPIVIFLIGAAGTGKSTIGKLIASEFNFCYLDKDIVCNKLTGLLLESKGYSPYERDNCAFYSEVVMDIEYQTLLDIADDNLKLGRSVVLDAPFLSYFSKRNYINELSEKYDWKNIKLLVLQVTIDFSVLKERLHARALDRDTWKFANWDAFVQSIQEKQCLWEAIEIIQIDNSPITVDMKRLYQTLPFK
;
A
#
# COMPACT_ATOMS: atom_id res chain seq x y z
N MET A 1 1.35 -28.34 -18.98
CA MET A 1 2.60 -28.49 -18.22
C MET A 1 3.08 -27.10 -17.83
N LYS A 2 2.92 -26.69 -16.54
CA LYS A 2 3.60 -25.49 -16.05
C LYS A 2 5.09 -25.79 -16.05
N LYS A 3 5.90 -25.00 -16.77
CA LYS A 3 7.36 -25.03 -16.60
C LYS A 3 7.61 -24.66 -15.13
N ASP A 4 8.16 -25.61 -14.39
CA ASP A 4 8.69 -25.36 -13.05
C ASP A 4 9.94 -24.48 -13.24
N LEU A 5 9.77 -23.19 -13.17
CA LEU A 5 10.82 -22.20 -13.49
C LEU A 5 11.80 -22.01 -12.33
N GLY A 6 11.67 -22.76 -11.21
CA GLY A 6 12.51 -22.56 -10.03
C GLY A 6 12.39 -21.17 -9.38
N TYR A 7 11.48 -20.34 -9.91
CA TYR A 7 11.24 -18.98 -9.44
C TYR A 7 9.96 -18.93 -8.61
N GLN A 8 10.09 -18.55 -7.36
CA GLN A 8 8.96 -18.31 -6.46
C GLN A 8 8.47 -16.88 -6.63
N PRO A 9 7.21 -16.66 -7.09
CA PRO A 9 6.67 -15.31 -7.19
C PRO A 9 6.62 -14.61 -5.82
N ILE A 10 6.71 -13.29 -5.85
CA ILE A 10 6.81 -12.45 -4.66
C ILE A 10 5.64 -11.47 -4.63
N VAL A 11 5.04 -11.28 -3.45
CA VAL A 11 4.16 -10.15 -3.16
C VAL A 11 4.87 -9.22 -2.21
N ILE A 12 5.01 -7.97 -2.62
CA ILE A 12 5.48 -6.88 -1.75
C ILE A 12 4.28 -6.04 -1.34
N PHE A 13 3.95 -6.06 -0.05
CA PHE A 13 3.03 -5.09 0.54
C PHE A 13 3.79 -3.81 0.85
N LEU A 14 3.57 -2.77 0.07
CA LEU A 14 4.17 -1.47 0.29
C LEU A 14 3.22 -0.61 1.10
N ILE A 15 3.47 -0.53 2.41
CA ILE A 15 2.57 0.06 3.40
C ILE A 15 3.11 1.39 3.96
N GLY A 16 2.23 2.15 4.60
CA GLY A 16 2.56 3.42 5.25
C GLY A 16 1.54 4.52 4.95
N ALA A 17 1.62 5.63 5.64
CA ALA A 17 0.67 6.74 5.53
C ALA A 17 0.66 7.40 4.13
N ALA A 18 -0.40 8.15 3.83
CA ALA A 18 -0.46 8.95 2.62
C ALA A 18 0.66 10.01 2.62
N GLY A 19 1.35 10.17 1.48
CA GLY A 19 2.41 11.16 1.33
C GLY A 19 3.82 10.69 1.71
N THR A 20 3.99 9.49 2.26
CA THR A 20 5.31 8.96 2.64
C THR A 20 6.22 8.61 1.46
N GLY A 21 5.71 8.64 0.22
CA GLY A 21 6.49 8.35 -0.99
C GLY A 21 6.44 6.89 -1.43
N LYS A 22 5.50 6.09 -0.92
CA LYS A 22 5.30 4.70 -1.33
C LYS A 22 5.30 4.50 -2.84
N SER A 23 4.49 5.27 -3.56
CA SER A 23 4.33 5.11 -5.00
C SER A 23 5.62 5.34 -5.80
N THR A 24 6.48 6.25 -5.33
CA THR A 24 7.80 6.45 -5.93
C THR A 24 8.68 5.23 -5.72
N ILE A 25 8.79 4.76 -4.49
CA ILE A 25 9.60 3.58 -4.12
C ILE A 25 9.05 2.33 -4.82
N GLY A 26 7.74 2.13 -4.80
CA GLY A 26 7.10 0.97 -5.42
C GLY A 26 7.33 0.88 -6.93
N LYS A 27 7.25 2.01 -7.64
CA LYS A 27 7.54 2.08 -9.07
C LYS A 27 8.99 1.79 -9.38
N LEU A 28 9.94 2.28 -8.57
CA LEU A 28 11.36 2.00 -8.73
C LEU A 28 11.65 0.50 -8.53
N ILE A 29 11.09 -0.11 -7.48
CA ILE A 29 11.22 -1.56 -7.23
C ILE A 29 10.60 -2.35 -8.39
N ALA A 30 9.39 -2.01 -8.79
CA ALA A 30 8.69 -2.71 -9.87
C ALA A 30 9.44 -2.63 -11.20
N SER A 31 10.04 -1.47 -11.49
CA SER A 31 10.87 -1.26 -12.70
C SER A 31 12.17 -2.07 -12.64
N GLU A 32 12.87 -2.07 -11.50
CA GLU A 32 14.15 -2.78 -11.34
C GLU A 32 14.00 -4.29 -11.45
N PHE A 33 12.98 -4.85 -10.81
CA PHE A 33 12.77 -6.31 -10.74
C PHE A 33 11.73 -6.84 -11.73
N ASN A 34 11.21 -5.99 -12.61
CA ASN A 34 10.14 -6.33 -13.57
C ASN A 34 8.90 -6.93 -12.90
N PHE A 35 8.47 -6.35 -11.76
CA PHE A 35 7.27 -6.74 -11.05
C PHE A 35 6.04 -5.98 -11.55
N CYS A 36 4.87 -6.59 -11.44
CA CYS A 36 3.60 -5.89 -11.66
C CYS A 36 3.38 -4.87 -10.54
N TYR A 37 3.19 -3.60 -10.88
CA TYR A 37 2.89 -2.54 -9.91
C TYR A 37 1.39 -2.27 -9.87
N LEU A 38 0.79 -2.47 -8.70
CA LEU A 38 -0.64 -2.29 -8.45
C LEU A 38 -0.84 -1.21 -7.38
N ASP A 39 -1.29 -0.05 -7.81
CA ASP A 39 -1.61 1.11 -6.95
C ASP A 39 -3.13 1.16 -6.73
N LYS A 40 -3.54 1.06 -5.46
CA LYS A 40 -4.95 1.08 -5.08
C LYS A 40 -5.68 2.33 -5.59
N ASP A 41 -5.02 3.47 -5.54
CA ASP A 41 -5.58 4.73 -5.99
C ASP A 41 -5.80 4.74 -7.52
N ILE A 42 -4.88 4.19 -8.29
CA ILE A 42 -5.03 4.07 -9.75
C ILE A 42 -6.16 3.10 -10.11
N VAL A 43 -6.23 1.97 -9.41
CA VAL A 43 -7.25 0.93 -9.67
C VAL A 43 -8.65 1.42 -9.31
N CYS A 44 -8.82 2.10 -8.17
CA CYS A 44 -10.15 2.29 -7.56
C CYS A 44 -10.68 3.72 -7.62
N ASN A 45 -9.81 4.76 -7.60
CA ASN A 45 -10.26 6.14 -7.31
C ASN A 45 -11.38 6.66 -8.20
N LYS A 46 -11.37 6.35 -9.49
CA LYS A 46 -12.40 6.85 -10.42
C LYS A 46 -13.78 6.25 -10.10
N LEU A 47 -13.83 4.94 -9.87
CA LEU A 47 -15.08 4.26 -9.54
C LEU A 47 -15.57 4.63 -8.14
N THR A 48 -14.67 4.71 -7.18
CA THR A 48 -14.98 5.16 -5.81
C THR A 48 -15.54 6.58 -5.81
N GLY A 49 -14.93 7.51 -6.56
CA GLY A 49 -15.44 8.89 -6.68
C GLY A 49 -16.86 8.93 -7.21
N LEU A 50 -17.16 8.25 -8.30
CA LEU A 50 -18.51 8.15 -8.86
C LEU A 50 -19.49 7.52 -7.88
N LEU A 51 -19.08 6.51 -7.14
CA LEU A 51 -19.93 5.84 -6.15
C LEU A 51 -20.25 6.77 -4.98
N LEU A 52 -19.27 7.53 -4.47
CA LEU A 52 -19.47 8.52 -3.42
C LEU A 52 -20.41 9.63 -3.89
N GLU A 53 -20.21 10.18 -5.08
CA GLU A 53 -21.10 11.19 -5.67
C GLU A 53 -22.53 10.68 -5.80
N SER A 54 -22.73 9.43 -6.21
CA SER A 54 -24.07 8.81 -6.30
C SER A 54 -24.81 8.72 -4.98
N LYS A 55 -24.09 8.83 -3.86
CA LYS A 55 -24.60 8.85 -2.49
C LYS A 55 -24.65 10.25 -1.88
N GLY A 56 -24.33 11.29 -2.65
CA GLY A 56 -24.36 12.68 -2.22
C GLY A 56 -23.11 13.14 -1.46
N TYR A 57 -22.03 12.35 -1.47
CA TYR A 57 -20.74 12.72 -0.88
C TYR A 57 -19.83 13.38 -1.90
N SER A 58 -18.80 14.12 -1.42
CA SER A 58 -17.72 14.54 -2.29
C SER A 58 -16.96 13.32 -2.83
N PRO A 59 -16.49 13.31 -4.10
CA PRO A 59 -15.73 12.20 -4.67
C PRO A 59 -14.40 11.92 -3.94
N TYR A 60 -13.96 12.88 -3.10
CA TYR A 60 -12.72 12.78 -2.32
C TYR A 60 -12.95 12.51 -0.83
N GLU A 61 -14.21 12.44 -0.37
CA GLU A 61 -14.58 12.31 1.03
C GLU A 61 -14.45 10.86 1.52
N ARG A 62 -13.27 10.53 2.00
CA ARG A 62 -12.98 9.20 2.53
C ARG A 62 -12.76 9.18 4.04
N ASP A 63 -12.05 10.18 4.56
CA ASP A 63 -11.55 10.17 5.94
C ASP A 63 -12.68 10.21 6.99
N ASN A 64 -13.84 10.81 6.67
CA ASN A 64 -15.01 10.94 7.58
C ASN A 64 -16.31 10.38 6.97
N CYS A 65 -16.20 9.47 6.01
CA CYS A 65 -17.37 8.88 5.34
C CYS A 65 -17.59 7.44 5.83
N ALA A 66 -18.64 7.23 6.62
CA ALA A 66 -19.01 5.90 7.13
C ALA A 66 -19.29 4.93 5.97
N PHE A 67 -19.99 5.38 4.91
CA PHE A 67 -20.24 4.56 3.74
C PHE A 67 -18.94 4.09 3.07
N TYR A 68 -17.93 4.97 2.99
CA TYR A 68 -16.63 4.55 2.48
C TYR A 68 -15.96 3.53 3.39
N SER A 69 -15.86 3.80 4.68
CA SER A 69 -15.13 2.94 5.62
C SER A 69 -15.79 1.58 5.85
N GLU A 70 -17.12 1.50 5.79
CA GLU A 70 -17.89 0.28 6.09
C GLU A 70 -18.17 -0.58 4.86
N VAL A 71 -18.24 0.04 3.66
CA VAL A 71 -18.65 -0.66 2.44
C VAL A 71 -17.57 -0.62 1.36
N VAL A 72 -17.10 0.58 1.00
CA VAL A 72 -16.30 0.75 -0.22
C VAL A 72 -14.86 0.33 -0.02
N MET A 73 -14.27 0.64 1.13
CA MET A 73 -12.86 0.41 1.43
C MET A 73 -12.47 -1.08 1.27
N ASP A 74 -13.25 -1.99 1.83
CA ASP A 74 -12.97 -3.42 1.74
C ASP A 74 -13.05 -3.92 0.29
N ILE A 75 -13.99 -3.39 -0.50
CA ILE A 75 -14.10 -3.72 -1.93
C ILE A 75 -12.86 -3.24 -2.70
N GLU A 76 -12.36 -2.04 -2.43
CA GLU A 76 -11.12 -1.54 -3.04
C GLU A 76 -9.93 -2.47 -2.77
N TYR A 77 -9.76 -2.89 -1.50
CA TYR A 77 -8.66 -3.79 -1.13
C TYR A 77 -8.83 -5.19 -1.71
N GLN A 78 -10.05 -5.73 -1.72
CA GLN A 78 -10.31 -7.02 -2.35
C GLN A 78 -10.01 -6.98 -3.85
N THR A 79 -10.47 -5.94 -4.57
CA THR A 79 -10.18 -5.77 -6.00
C THR A 79 -8.67 -5.75 -6.27
N LEU A 80 -7.92 -5.02 -5.45
CA LEU A 80 -6.46 -4.96 -5.58
C LEU A 80 -5.81 -6.33 -5.36
N LEU A 81 -6.26 -7.08 -4.35
CA LEU A 81 -5.74 -8.41 -4.02
C LEU A 81 -6.15 -9.47 -5.07
N ASP A 82 -7.35 -9.39 -5.63
CA ASP A 82 -7.81 -10.29 -6.69
C ASP A 82 -6.97 -10.11 -7.97
N ILE A 83 -6.66 -8.84 -8.34
CA ILE A 83 -5.75 -8.55 -9.47
C ILE A 83 -4.33 -9.06 -9.17
N ALA A 84 -3.86 -8.93 -7.94
CA ALA A 84 -2.56 -9.46 -7.53
C ALA A 84 -2.52 -10.98 -7.67
N ASP A 85 -3.54 -11.67 -7.17
CA ASP A 85 -3.65 -13.13 -7.22
C ASP A 85 -3.63 -13.65 -8.65
N ASP A 86 -4.36 -13.02 -9.57
CA ASP A 86 -4.33 -13.38 -10.98
C ASP A 86 -2.93 -13.23 -11.60
N ASN A 87 -2.19 -12.18 -11.25
CA ASN A 87 -0.80 -12.00 -11.71
C ASN A 87 0.14 -13.07 -11.12
N LEU A 88 -0.03 -13.39 -9.84
CA LEU A 88 0.77 -14.44 -9.18
C LEU A 88 0.51 -15.82 -9.79
N LYS A 89 -0.73 -16.16 -10.12
CA LYS A 89 -1.10 -17.39 -10.85
C LYS A 89 -0.44 -17.50 -12.22
N LEU A 90 -0.12 -16.35 -12.83
CA LEU A 90 0.65 -16.27 -14.07
C LEU A 90 2.18 -16.33 -13.85
N GLY A 91 2.63 -16.47 -12.60
CA GLY A 91 4.05 -16.51 -12.23
C GLY A 91 4.72 -15.14 -12.18
N ARG A 92 3.96 -14.05 -12.07
CA ARG A 92 4.47 -12.67 -11.97
C ARG A 92 4.52 -12.23 -10.52
N SER A 93 5.62 -11.62 -10.11
CA SER A 93 5.70 -10.93 -8.82
C SER A 93 4.97 -9.60 -8.85
N VAL A 94 4.50 -9.14 -7.67
CA VAL A 94 3.61 -7.99 -7.55
C VAL A 94 4.09 -7.05 -6.44
N VAL A 95 4.01 -5.74 -6.69
CA VAL A 95 4.09 -4.69 -5.67
C VAL A 95 2.68 -4.13 -5.46
N LEU A 96 2.16 -4.28 -4.25
CA LEU A 96 0.87 -3.73 -3.80
C LEU A 96 1.10 -2.39 -3.11
N ASP A 97 0.83 -1.29 -3.78
CA ASP A 97 0.92 0.06 -3.19
C ASP A 97 -0.43 0.47 -2.62
N ALA A 98 -0.58 0.30 -1.32
CA ALA A 98 -1.75 0.76 -0.58
C ALA A 98 -1.39 1.02 0.89
N PRO A 99 -2.11 1.91 1.60
CA PRO A 99 -1.81 2.22 3.00
C PRO A 99 -1.94 1.02 3.96
N PHE A 100 -2.97 0.18 3.78
CA PHE A 100 -3.35 -0.95 4.65
C PHE A 100 -3.57 -0.59 6.13
N LEU A 101 -3.62 0.69 6.49
CA LEU A 101 -3.67 1.16 7.89
C LEU A 101 -4.85 0.59 8.70
N SER A 102 -6.00 0.35 8.05
CA SER A 102 -7.19 -0.21 8.70
C SER A 102 -7.05 -1.70 9.07
N TYR A 103 -6.04 -2.37 8.51
CA TYR A 103 -5.78 -3.79 8.76
C TYR A 103 -4.59 -4.02 9.69
N PHE A 104 -3.86 -2.97 10.11
CA PHE A 104 -2.65 -3.09 10.92
C PHE A 104 -2.86 -3.79 12.27
N SER A 105 -4.03 -3.63 12.88
CA SER A 105 -4.38 -4.29 14.15
C SER A 105 -4.69 -5.79 14.02
N LYS A 106 -4.91 -6.29 12.80
CA LYS A 106 -5.24 -7.70 12.54
C LYS A 106 -3.96 -8.53 12.46
N ARG A 107 -3.51 -9.11 13.60
CA ARG A 107 -2.25 -9.88 13.68
C ARG A 107 -2.12 -10.95 12.61
N ASN A 108 -3.19 -11.71 12.36
CA ASN A 108 -3.21 -12.82 11.40
C ASN A 108 -3.54 -12.40 9.96
N TYR A 109 -3.59 -11.11 9.64
CA TYR A 109 -4.05 -10.62 8.33
C TYR A 109 -3.34 -11.28 7.14
N ILE A 110 -2.02 -11.43 7.23
CA ILE A 110 -1.21 -12.03 6.16
C ILE A 110 -1.50 -13.52 6.02
N ASN A 111 -1.68 -14.24 7.14
CA ASN A 111 -2.04 -15.66 7.12
C ASN A 111 -3.43 -15.87 6.52
N GLU A 112 -4.42 -15.03 6.90
CA GLU A 112 -5.78 -15.07 6.36
C GLU A 112 -5.77 -14.84 4.84
N LEU A 113 -4.97 -13.90 4.33
CA LEU A 113 -4.81 -13.69 2.90
C LEU A 113 -4.15 -14.88 2.22
N SER A 114 -3.08 -15.42 2.82
CA SER A 114 -2.35 -16.57 2.29
C SER A 114 -3.24 -17.82 2.18
N GLU A 115 -4.13 -18.03 3.15
CA GLU A 115 -5.13 -19.10 3.11
C GLU A 115 -6.22 -18.82 2.07
N LYS A 116 -6.79 -17.61 2.06
CA LYS A 116 -7.85 -17.21 1.13
C LYS A 116 -7.45 -17.38 -0.34
N TYR A 117 -6.22 -17.02 -0.68
CA TYR A 117 -5.72 -17.00 -2.06
C TYR A 117 -4.81 -18.20 -2.39
N ASP A 118 -4.61 -19.14 -1.45
CA ASP A 118 -3.70 -20.30 -1.59
C ASP A 118 -2.25 -19.88 -1.94
N TRP A 119 -1.73 -18.84 -1.29
CA TRP A 119 -0.38 -18.28 -1.53
C TRP A 119 0.75 -19.05 -0.85
N LYS A 120 0.59 -20.38 -0.63
CA LYS A 120 1.59 -21.25 0.05
C LYS A 120 2.97 -21.22 -0.61
N ASN A 121 3.00 -21.05 -1.94
CA ASN A 121 4.23 -21.01 -2.73
C ASN A 121 4.60 -19.59 -3.18
N ILE A 122 4.06 -18.58 -2.53
CA ILE A 122 4.33 -17.17 -2.80
C ILE A 122 5.20 -16.62 -1.65
N LYS A 123 6.27 -15.92 -1.99
CA LYS A 123 7.06 -15.21 -0.99
C LYS A 123 6.37 -13.88 -0.66
N LEU A 124 6.12 -13.65 0.62
CA LEU A 124 5.47 -12.44 1.10
C LEU A 124 6.49 -11.55 1.79
N LEU A 125 6.44 -10.25 1.53
CA LEU A 125 7.32 -9.25 2.12
C LEU A 125 6.53 -7.96 2.37
N VAL A 126 6.79 -7.31 3.50
CA VAL A 126 6.24 -5.99 3.81
C VAL A 126 7.36 -4.95 3.78
N LEU A 127 7.16 -3.90 2.99
CA LEU A 127 8.00 -2.70 3.03
C LEU A 127 7.19 -1.57 3.64
N GLN A 128 7.55 -1.16 4.85
CA GLN A 128 6.90 -0.06 5.56
C GLN A 128 7.67 1.24 5.33
N VAL A 129 7.06 2.15 4.56
CA VAL A 129 7.66 3.46 4.29
C VAL A 129 7.27 4.44 5.38
N THR A 130 8.25 4.95 6.09
CA THR A 130 8.15 5.98 7.12
C THR A 130 8.75 7.30 6.65
N ILE A 131 8.45 8.39 7.34
CA ILE A 131 8.94 9.74 7.03
C ILE A 131 8.78 10.64 8.26
N ASP A 132 9.67 11.61 8.44
CA ASP A 132 9.49 12.68 9.41
C ASP A 132 8.25 13.52 9.08
N PHE A 133 7.44 13.85 10.10
CA PHE A 133 6.19 14.57 9.89
C PHE A 133 6.37 16.00 9.37
N SER A 134 7.51 16.65 9.67
CA SER A 134 7.86 17.95 9.07
C SER A 134 8.03 17.82 7.55
N VAL A 135 8.81 16.83 7.11
CA VAL A 135 9.03 16.53 5.69
C VAL A 135 7.74 16.08 5.01
N LEU A 136 6.92 15.28 5.72
CA LEU A 136 5.61 14.88 5.21
C LEU A 136 4.72 16.07 4.92
N LYS A 137 4.65 17.04 5.84
CA LYS A 137 3.84 18.26 5.68
C LYS A 137 4.25 19.04 4.45
N GLU A 138 5.55 19.26 4.26
CA GLU A 138 6.10 19.96 3.09
C GLU A 138 5.75 19.22 1.78
N ARG A 139 5.92 17.90 1.73
CA ARG A 139 5.61 17.10 0.54
C ARG A 139 4.11 17.11 0.20
N LEU A 140 3.23 17.04 1.21
CA LEU A 140 1.80 17.15 1.02
C LEU A 140 1.42 18.53 0.47
N HIS A 141 2.01 19.61 0.99
CA HIS A 141 1.82 20.96 0.45
C HIS A 141 2.31 21.08 -1.00
N ALA A 142 3.49 20.59 -1.31
CA ALA A 142 4.09 20.67 -2.64
C ALA A 142 3.27 19.93 -3.71
N ARG A 143 2.62 18.80 -3.36
CA ARG A 143 1.79 18.06 -4.32
C ARG A 143 0.40 18.66 -4.54
N ALA A 144 -0.07 19.53 -3.64
CA ALA A 144 -1.28 20.34 -3.75
C ALA A 144 -2.55 19.58 -4.21
N LEU A 145 -2.85 18.43 -3.60
CA LEU A 145 -4.03 17.63 -3.96
C LEU A 145 -5.24 17.99 -3.07
N ASP A 146 -6.41 18.19 -3.67
CA ASP A 146 -7.67 18.54 -2.97
C ASP A 146 -8.00 17.56 -1.83
N ARG A 147 -7.73 16.29 -2.01
CA ARG A 147 -7.91 15.25 -0.99
C ARG A 147 -7.07 15.43 0.28
N ASP A 148 -6.10 16.33 0.28
CA ASP A 148 -5.26 16.61 1.45
C ASP A 148 -5.76 17.80 2.28
N THR A 149 -6.78 18.51 1.83
CA THR A 149 -7.35 19.70 2.50
C THR A 149 -7.72 19.40 3.96
N TRP A 150 -8.39 18.28 4.21
CA TRP A 150 -8.75 17.89 5.56
C TRP A 150 -7.52 17.68 6.46
N LYS A 151 -6.45 17.08 5.94
CA LYS A 151 -5.20 16.81 6.67
C LYS A 151 -4.52 18.11 7.12
N PHE A 152 -4.54 19.14 6.26
CA PHE A 152 -3.99 20.45 6.64
C PHE A 152 -4.82 21.15 7.70
N ALA A 153 -6.14 21.08 7.58
CA ALA A 153 -7.05 21.66 8.56
C ALA A 153 -6.99 20.96 9.93
N ASN A 154 -6.56 19.67 9.97
CA ASN A 154 -6.56 18.82 11.16
C ASN A 154 -5.19 18.12 11.34
N TRP A 155 -4.09 18.85 11.16
CA TRP A 155 -2.74 18.28 11.09
C TRP A 155 -2.37 17.42 12.30
N ASP A 156 -2.61 17.92 13.51
CA ASP A 156 -2.25 17.21 14.75
C ASP A 156 -3.05 15.91 14.88
N ALA A 157 -4.34 15.95 14.60
CA ALA A 157 -5.20 14.76 14.60
C ALA A 157 -4.75 13.73 13.55
N PHE A 158 -4.35 14.21 12.35
CA PHE A 158 -3.82 13.36 11.29
C PHE A 158 -2.51 12.69 11.71
N VAL A 159 -1.56 13.44 12.27
CA VAL A 159 -0.28 12.89 12.77
C VAL A 159 -0.53 11.88 13.90
N GLN A 160 -1.38 12.21 14.87
CA GLN A 160 -1.75 11.30 15.95
C GLN A 160 -2.35 10.00 15.40
N SER A 161 -3.24 10.09 14.43
CA SER A 161 -3.87 8.91 13.81
C SER A 161 -2.88 7.98 13.12
N ILE A 162 -1.75 8.50 12.62
CA ILE A 162 -0.66 7.70 12.05
C ILE A 162 0.17 7.06 13.16
N GLN A 163 0.52 7.83 14.20
CA GLN A 163 1.36 7.34 15.29
C GLN A 163 0.69 6.22 16.10
N GLU A 164 -0.62 6.27 16.27
CA GLU A 164 -1.41 5.25 16.94
C GLU A 164 -1.53 3.93 16.14
N LYS A 165 -1.31 3.97 14.83
CA LYS A 165 -1.45 2.81 13.94
C LYS A 165 -0.12 2.08 13.76
N GLN A 166 0.17 1.14 14.64
CA GLN A 166 1.29 0.22 14.49
C GLN A 166 0.85 -1.03 13.72
N CYS A 167 1.66 -1.45 12.76
CA CYS A 167 1.45 -2.70 12.05
C CYS A 167 1.80 -3.87 12.99
N LEU A 168 0.78 -4.64 13.35
CA LEU A 168 0.90 -5.80 14.27
C LEU A 168 0.91 -7.13 13.51
N TRP A 169 1.11 -7.13 12.20
CA TRP A 169 1.11 -8.36 11.40
C TRP A 169 2.21 -9.31 11.84
N GLU A 170 1.84 -10.55 12.04
CA GLU A 170 2.73 -11.64 12.46
C GLU A 170 3.10 -12.53 11.27
N ALA A 171 4.11 -13.38 11.46
CA ALA A 171 4.57 -14.37 10.47
C ALA A 171 5.07 -13.78 9.14
N ILE A 172 5.48 -12.51 9.12
CA ILE A 172 6.02 -11.83 7.94
C ILE A 172 7.18 -10.93 8.31
N GLU A 173 8.17 -10.85 7.42
CA GLU A 173 9.27 -9.90 7.56
C GLU A 173 8.80 -8.50 7.17
N ILE A 174 9.01 -7.51 8.06
CA ILE A 174 8.72 -6.09 7.83
C ILE A 174 10.04 -5.35 7.74
N ILE A 175 10.36 -4.85 6.54
CA ILE A 175 11.51 -3.98 6.31
C ILE A 175 11.04 -2.53 6.37
N GLN A 176 11.62 -1.75 7.27
CA GLN A 176 11.33 -0.32 7.37
C GLN A 176 12.22 0.49 6.42
N ILE A 177 11.62 1.43 5.71
CA ILE A 177 12.27 2.34 4.78
C ILE A 177 12.00 3.77 5.26
N ASP A 178 13.02 4.42 5.81
CA ASP A 178 12.95 5.85 6.10
C ASP A 178 13.12 6.66 4.80
N ASN A 179 12.07 7.38 4.42
CA ASN A 179 12.03 8.24 3.24
C ASN A 179 12.11 9.74 3.60
N SER A 180 12.60 10.08 4.79
CA SER A 180 12.84 11.48 5.21
C SER A 180 13.97 12.16 4.41
N PRO A 181 15.06 11.47 4.02
CA PRO A 181 16.09 12.05 3.18
C PRO A 181 15.55 12.54 1.82
N ILE A 182 16.24 13.51 1.22
CA ILE A 182 15.87 14.03 -0.12
C ILE A 182 15.84 12.92 -1.17
N THR A 183 16.74 11.93 -1.04
CA THR A 183 16.77 10.74 -1.90
C THR A 183 16.95 9.48 -1.06
N VAL A 184 16.12 8.48 -1.32
CA VAL A 184 16.33 7.14 -0.77
C VAL A 184 17.51 6.48 -1.51
N ASP A 185 18.43 5.89 -0.77
CA ASP A 185 19.47 5.06 -1.38
C ASP A 185 18.88 3.75 -1.91
N MET A 186 18.39 3.82 -3.14
CA MET A 186 17.74 2.67 -3.80
C MET A 186 18.70 1.51 -4.02
N LYS A 187 20.03 1.77 -4.23
CA LYS A 187 21.02 0.69 -4.37
C LYS A 187 21.13 -0.11 -3.09
N ARG A 188 21.21 0.58 -1.96
CA ARG A 188 21.22 -0.07 -0.64
C ARG A 188 19.91 -0.82 -0.39
N LEU A 189 18.76 -0.23 -0.71
CA LEU A 189 17.47 -0.89 -0.57
C LEU A 189 17.43 -2.18 -1.39
N TYR A 190 17.80 -2.15 -2.67
CA TYR A 190 17.82 -3.35 -3.52
C TYR A 190 18.72 -4.47 -2.99
N GLN A 191 19.83 -4.11 -2.32
CA GLN A 191 20.73 -5.11 -1.70
C GLN A 191 20.13 -5.75 -0.44
N THR A 192 19.24 -5.04 0.26
CA THR A 192 18.56 -5.57 1.46
C THR A 192 17.34 -6.43 1.13
N LEU A 193 16.82 -6.34 -0.10
CA LEU A 193 15.69 -7.16 -0.50
C LEU A 193 16.12 -8.64 -0.63
N PRO A 194 15.33 -9.58 -0.08
CA PRO A 194 15.71 -10.99 0.03
C PRO A 194 15.51 -11.77 -1.28
N PHE A 195 15.65 -11.09 -2.43
CA PHE A 195 15.54 -11.69 -3.76
C PHE A 195 16.54 -11.00 -4.72
N LYS A 196 17.05 -11.78 -5.64
CA LYS A 196 17.95 -11.32 -6.71
C LYS A 196 17.43 -11.81 -8.04
#